data_f7007e20adc47a45f80d2ecff3489cd6
#
_entry.id   f7007e20adc47a45f80d2ecff3489cd6
#
_cell.length_a   1.000
_cell.length_b   1.000
_cell.length_c   1.000
_cell.angle_alpha   90.00
_cell.angle_beta   90.00
_cell.angle_gamma   90.00
#
_symmetry.space_group_name_H-M   'P 1'
#
loop_
_entity.id
_entity.type
_entity.pdbx_description
1 polymer ?
#
loop_
_entity_poly.entity_id
_entity_poly.type
_entity_poly.pdbx_seq_one_letter_code
_entity_poly.pdbx_strand_id
1 'polypeptide(L)'
;AHCEKHKPDIIVIDQLDKINVTGTYSRTDEKLRQIYTATREIAKRRNCAVIAISQASADAHNRNSISFDQMENSKTGKAAEADLIIGIGRNANSDLENKIRTLCVSKNKINGYHGEPVCTIRREISRYEV
;
A
#
# COMPACT_ATOMS: atom_id res chain seq x y z
N ALA A 1 -22.56 7.29 0.67
CA ALA A 1 -23.69 6.66 -0.02
C ALA A 1 -23.49 5.16 -0.21
N HIS A 2 -22.49 4.66 -0.98
CA HIS A 2 -22.34 3.22 -1.28
C HIS A 2 -22.06 2.38 -0.01
N CYS A 3 -21.11 2.77 0.82
CA CYS A 3 -20.81 2.09 2.09
C CYS A 3 -21.95 2.12 3.11
N GLU A 4 -22.84 3.10 3.02
CA GLU A 4 -24.03 3.16 3.88
C GLU A 4 -25.06 2.09 3.54
N LYS A 5 -25.19 1.80 2.25
CA LYS A 5 -26.11 0.79 1.74
C LYS A 5 -25.60 -0.63 1.98
N HIS A 6 -24.30 -0.88 1.80
CA HIS A 6 -23.74 -2.23 1.74
C HIS A 6 -22.96 -2.67 2.98
N LYS A 7 -22.56 -1.72 3.87
CA LYS A 7 -21.81 -1.99 5.12
C LYS A 7 -20.66 -3.00 4.92
N PRO A 8 -19.68 -2.71 4.06
CA PRO A 8 -18.61 -3.65 3.78
C PRO A 8 -17.70 -3.83 5.00
N ASP A 9 -17.20 -5.04 5.21
CA ASP A 9 -16.14 -5.33 6.19
C ASP A 9 -14.76 -4.89 5.69
N ILE A 10 -14.57 -4.93 4.37
CA ILE A 10 -13.30 -4.56 3.71
C ILE A 10 -13.58 -3.66 2.50
N ILE A 11 -12.80 -2.60 2.36
CA ILE A 11 -12.79 -1.72 1.19
C ILE A 11 -11.40 -1.82 0.55
N VAL A 12 -11.33 -2.16 -0.73
CA VAL A 12 -10.09 -2.16 -1.51
C VAL A 12 -10.08 -0.99 -2.47
N ILE A 13 -8.99 -0.21 -2.49
CA ILE A 13 -8.85 0.97 -3.34
C ILE A 13 -7.56 0.85 -4.17
N ASP A 14 -7.73 0.70 -5.47
CA ASP A 14 -6.65 0.65 -6.45
C ASP A 14 -6.77 1.83 -7.44
N GLN A 15 -5.99 2.84 -7.38
CA GLN A 15 -4.92 3.30 -6.48
C GLN A 15 -5.45 4.49 -5.66
N LEU A 16 -5.22 4.50 -4.36
CA LEU A 16 -5.69 5.60 -3.51
C LEU A 16 -5.10 6.96 -3.92
N ASP A 17 -3.87 6.97 -4.39
CA ASP A 17 -3.15 8.17 -4.85
C ASP A 17 -3.79 8.86 -6.07
N LYS A 18 -4.64 8.15 -6.81
CA LYS A 18 -5.32 8.66 -8.01
C LYS A 18 -6.69 9.27 -7.70
N ILE A 19 -7.15 9.22 -6.47
CA ILE A 19 -8.43 9.83 -6.09
C ILE A 19 -8.35 11.35 -6.23
N ASN A 20 -9.32 11.91 -6.93
CA ASN A 20 -9.51 13.34 -7.02
C ASN A 20 -10.30 13.85 -5.81
N VAL A 21 -9.73 14.79 -5.10
CA VAL A 21 -10.41 15.53 -4.03
C VAL A 21 -10.64 16.97 -4.48
N THR A 22 -11.80 17.50 -4.13
CA THR A 22 -12.12 18.92 -4.35
C THR A 22 -11.31 19.76 -3.37
N GLY A 23 -10.62 20.77 -3.86
CA GLY A 23 -9.81 21.69 -3.05
C GLY A 23 -8.61 22.22 -3.83
N THR A 24 -8.09 23.36 -3.40
CA THR A 24 -6.86 23.94 -3.95
C THR A 24 -5.70 23.53 -3.04
N TYR A 25 -4.80 22.73 -3.55
CA TYR A 25 -3.60 22.28 -2.83
C TYR A 25 -2.38 22.87 -3.48
N SER A 26 -1.52 23.48 -2.69
CA SER A 26 -0.25 24.04 -3.17
C SER A 26 0.79 22.97 -3.43
N ARG A 27 0.66 21.80 -2.76
CA ARG A 27 1.63 20.69 -2.81
C ARG A 27 0.94 19.33 -2.91
N THR A 28 1.53 18.44 -3.68
CA THR A 28 1.02 17.07 -3.89
C THR A 28 1.03 16.23 -2.60
N ASP A 29 2.06 16.39 -1.78
CA ASP A 29 2.19 15.65 -0.51
C ASP A 29 1.09 16.04 0.50
N GLU A 30 0.67 17.31 0.53
CA GLU A 30 -0.43 17.78 1.37
C GLU A 30 -1.77 17.20 0.91
N LYS A 31 -2.03 17.20 -0.41
CA LYS A 31 -3.20 16.53 -0.99
C LYS A 31 -3.25 15.06 -0.61
N LEU A 32 -2.15 14.34 -0.77
CA LEU A 32 -2.08 12.91 -0.45
C LEU A 32 -2.30 12.66 1.04
N ARG A 33 -1.66 13.44 1.91
CA ARG A 33 -1.90 13.33 3.36
C ARG A 33 -3.38 13.44 3.70
N GLN A 34 -4.10 14.40 3.13
CA GLN A 34 -5.54 14.55 3.38
C GLN A 34 -6.36 13.34 2.90
N ILE A 35 -6.03 12.78 1.72
CA ILE A 35 -6.70 11.59 1.19
C ILE A 35 -6.52 10.41 2.15
N TYR A 36 -5.31 10.18 2.62
CA TYR A 36 -5.02 9.07 3.54
C TYR A 36 -5.66 9.27 4.90
N THR A 37 -5.64 10.48 5.45
CA THR A 37 -6.35 10.82 6.70
C THR A 37 -7.85 10.60 6.57
N ALA A 38 -8.47 11.09 5.50
CA ALA A 38 -9.89 10.90 5.25
C ALA A 38 -10.26 9.41 5.09
N THR A 39 -9.41 8.64 4.42
CA THR A 39 -9.59 7.19 4.26
C THR A 39 -9.54 6.47 5.60
N ARG A 40 -8.59 6.82 6.48
CA ARG A 40 -8.52 6.30 7.84
C ARG A 40 -9.76 6.62 8.66
N GLU A 41 -10.29 7.83 8.55
CA GLU A 41 -11.52 8.24 9.22
C GLU A 41 -12.76 7.49 8.70
N ILE A 42 -12.80 7.14 7.41
CA ILE A 42 -13.84 6.27 6.85
C ILE A 42 -13.75 4.88 7.47
N ALA A 43 -12.57 4.28 7.53
CA ALA A 43 -12.35 2.98 8.14
C ALA A 43 -12.87 2.93 9.60
N LYS A 44 -12.47 3.92 10.40
CA LYS A 44 -12.91 4.03 11.80
C LYS A 44 -14.43 4.21 11.93
N ARG A 45 -15.00 5.17 11.20
CA ARG A 45 -16.45 5.46 11.30
C ARG A 45 -17.33 4.33 10.81
N ARG A 46 -16.85 3.54 9.85
CA ARG A 46 -17.59 2.41 9.28
C ARG A 46 -17.26 1.07 9.91
N ASN A 47 -16.28 1.05 10.82
CA ASN A 47 -15.75 -0.16 11.44
C ASN A 47 -15.40 -1.23 10.40
N CYS A 48 -14.62 -0.83 9.37
CA CYS A 48 -14.17 -1.70 8.29
C CYS A 48 -12.67 -1.57 8.07
N ALA A 49 -12.05 -2.60 7.49
CA ALA A 49 -10.68 -2.53 7.04
C ALA A 49 -10.59 -1.82 5.68
N VAL A 50 -9.53 -1.04 5.45
CA VAL A 50 -9.24 -0.45 4.14
C VAL A 50 -7.89 -0.94 3.66
N ILE A 51 -7.85 -1.52 2.46
CA ILE A 51 -6.66 -1.92 1.75
C ILE A 51 -6.43 -0.91 0.63
N ALA A 52 -5.38 -0.09 0.76
CA ALA A 52 -5.02 0.91 -0.24
C ALA A 52 -3.77 0.49 -0.99
N ILE A 53 -3.83 0.51 -2.32
CA ILE A 53 -2.69 0.24 -3.20
C ILE A 53 -2.06 1.58 -3.56
N SER A 54 -0.72 1.66 -3.43
CA SER A 54 0.09 2.83 -3.75
C SER A 54 1.32 2.41 -4.54
N GLN A 55 1.85 3.32 -5.37
CA GLN A 55 3.07 3.08 -6.11
C GLN A 55 4.31 3.34 -5.23
N ALA A 56 5.35 2.55 -5.47
CA ALA A 56 6.67 2.82 -4.93
C ALA A 56 7.37 3.89 -5.79
N SER A 57 8.28 4.65 -5.18
CA SER A 57 9.10 5.65 -5.87
C SER A 57 10.15 4.99 -6.78
N ALA A 58 10.80 5.79 -7.63
CA ALA A 58 11.88 5.32 -8.49
C ALA A 58 13.04 4.69 -7.69
N ASP A 59 13.28 5.13 -6.46
CA ASP A 59 14.33 4.61 -5.57
C ASP A 59 14.10 3.14 -5.16
N ALA A 60 12.86 2.66 -5.29
CA ALA A 60 12.49 1.27 -5.04
C ALA A 60 12.76 0.33 -6.23
N HIS A 61 13.18 0.89 -7.38
CA HIS A 61 13.42 0.08 -8.57
C HIS A 61 14.53 -0.96 -8.34
N ASN A 62 14.27 -2.21 -8.74
CA ASN A 62 15.18 -3.37 -8.58
C ASN A 62 15.58 -3.68 -7.12
N ARG A 63 14.73 -3.39 -6.15
CA ARG A 63 14.96 -3.76 -4.75
C ARG A 63 14.06 -4.91 -4.34
N ASN A 64 14.65 -5.87 -3.63
CA ASN A 64 13.89 -6.97 -2.99
C ASN A 64 13.08 -6.44 -1.81
N SER A 65 13.70 -5.64 -0.96
CA SER A 65 13.04 -5.01 0.17
C SER A 65 12.64 -3.58 -0.17
N ILE A 66 11.36 -3.26 0.02
CA ILE A 66 10.80 -1.93 -0.19
C ILE A 66 10.26 -1.43 1.14
N SER A 67 10.91 -0.42 1.69
CA SER A 67 10.50 0.21 2.93
C SER A 67 9.47 1.33 2.70
N PHE A 68 8.80 1.76 3.77
CA PHE A 68 7.74 2.77 3.68
C PHE A 68 8.22 4.16 3.22
N ASP A 69 9.51 4.48 3.39
CA ASP A 69 10.12 5.71 2.92
C ASP A 69 10.35 5.75 1.40
N GLN A 70 10.19 4.60 0.73
CA GLN A 70 10.25 4.44 -0.72
C GLN A 70 8.86 4.51 -1.39
N MET A 71 7.86 5.05 -0.70
CA MET A 71 6.55 5.32 -1.30
C MET A 71 6.60 6.61 -2.13
N GLU A 72 5.98 6.58 -3.31
CA GLU A 72 5.94 7.73 -4.22
C GLU A 72 5.23 8.94 -3.59
N ASN A 73 5.77 10.13 -3.80
CA ASN A 73 5.21 11.44 -3.44
C ASN A 73 4.90 11.71 -1.97
N SER A 74 5.22 10.82 -1.04
CA SER A 74 5.01 11.12 0.39
C SER A 74 5.76 10.15 1.29
N LYS A 75 6.94 10.57 1.73
CA LYS A 75 7.78 9.75 2.64
C LYS A 75 7.19 9.61 4.05
N THR A 76 6.39 10.56 4.49
CA THR A 76 5.87 10.58 5.87
C THR A 76 4.35 10.58 5.98
N GLY A 77 3.65 11.32 5.11
CA GLY A 77 2.20 11.52 5.22
C GLY A 77 1.37 10.25 5.04
N LYS A 78 1.67 9.44 4.02
CA LYS A 78 0.98 8.17 3.77
C LYS A 78 1.29 7.15 4.87
N ALA A 79 2.58 7.01 5.20
CA ALA A 79 3.04 6.04 6.18
C ALA A 79 2.49 6.33 7.59
N ALA A 80 2.26 7.60 7.95
CA ALA A 80 1.70 7.96 9.26
C ALA A 80 0.31 7.37 9.48
N GLU A 81 -0.53 7.35 8.45
CA GLU A 81 -1.92 6.93 8.54
C GLU A 81 -2.12 5.42 8.44
N ALA A 82 -1.18 4.65 7.91
CA ALA A 82 -1.29 3.21 7.79
C ALA A 82 -0.95 2.49 9.11
N ASP A 83 -1.67 1.41 9.40
CA ASP A 83 -1.37 0.51 10.53
C ASP A 83 -0.46 -0.65 10.08
N LEU A 84 -0.57 -1.08 8.82
CA LEU A 84 0.28 -2.07 8.19
C LEU A 84 0.73 -1.56 6.82
N ILE A 85 2.01 -1.73 6.48
CA ILE A 85 2.56 -1.44 5.15
C ILE A 85 3.36 -2.65 4.68
N ILE A 86 2.98 -3.17 3.52
CA ILE A 86 3.67 -4.28 2.86
C ILE A 86 4.20 -3.78 1.51
N GLY A 87 5.52 -3.74 1.38
CA GLY A 87 6.19 -3.50 0.11
C GLY A 87 6.33 -4.81 -0.68
N ILE A 88 6.07 -4.77 -1.99
CA ILE A 88 6.25 -5.92 -2.88
C ILE A 88 7.48 -5.66 -3.74
N GLY A 89 8.59 -6.26 -3.37
CA GLY A 89 9.88 -6.08 -4.01
C GLY A 89 10.22 -7.15 -5.05
N ARG A 90 11.16 -6.80 -5.93
CA ARG A 90 11.70 -7.68 -6.95
C ARG A 90 13.12 -7.28 -7.32
N ASN A 91 14.05 -8.21 -7.33
CA ASN A 91 15.34 -8.03 -7.98
C ASN A 91 15.22 -8.45 -9.46
N ALA A 92 15.48 -7.53 -10.38
CA ALA A 92 15.27 -7.75 -11.81
C ALA A 92 16.15 -8.87 -12.39
N ASN A 93 17.36 -9.06 -11.85
CA ASN A 93 18.34 -9.97 -12.43
C ASN A 93 18.15 -11.44 -12.01
N SER A 94 17.59 -11.70 -10.84
CA SER A 94 17.40 -13.07 -10.33
C SER A 94 15.94 -13.49 -10.24
N ASP A 95 15.03 -12.55 -9.95
CA ASP A 95 13.67 -12.89 -9.56
C ASP A 95 12.70 -12.99 -10.75
N LEU A 96 13.10 -12.45 -11.92
CA LEU A 96 12.28 -12.53 -13.14
C LEU A 96 12.21 -13.96 -13.68
N GLU A 97 13.35 -14.65 -13.73
CA GLU A 97 13.45 -16.05 -14.16
C GLU A 97 12.79 -16.99 -13.14
N ASN A 98 13.02 -16.74 -11.86
CA ASN A 98 12.50 -17.55 -10.76
C ASN A 98 11.08 -17.21 -10.32
N LYS A 99 10.45 -16.19 -10.94
CA LYS A 99 9.08 -15.73 -10.59
C LYS A 99 8.94 -15.35 -9.11
N ILE A 100 10.01 -14.88 -8.48
CA ILE A 100 10.06 -14.56 -7.04
C ILE A 100 9.61 -13.14 -6.76
N ARG A 101 8.97 -12.94 -5.60
CA ARG A 101 8.70 -11.63 -4.97
C ARG A 101 9.00 -11.70 -3.49
N THR A 102 9.48 -10.59 -2.96
CA THR A 102 9.66 -10.40 -1.52
C THR A 102 8.56 -9.49 -0.99
N LEU A 103 7.88 -9.93 0.07
CA LEU A 103 6.87 -9.14 0.76
C LEU A 103 7.51 -8.52 2.00
N CYS A 104 7.94 -7.27 1.90
CA CYS A 104 8.57 -6.54 3.01
C CYS A 104 7.51 -5.95 3.92
N VAL A 105 7.38 -6.45 5.15
CA VAL A 105 6.51 -5.85 6.18
C VAL A 105 7.26 -4.68 6.83
N SER A 106 7.19 -3.52 6.18
CA SER A 106 7.98 -2.34 6.56
C SER A 106 7.37 -1.53 7.70
N LYS A 107 6.08 -1.70 7.96
CA LYS A 107 5.37 -1.13 9.12
C LYS A 107 4.31 -2.09 9.60
N ASN A 108 4.22 -2.31 10.91
CA ASN A 108 3.20 -3.14 11.51
C ASN A 108 2.90 -2.70 12.95
N LYS A 109 1.80 -1.97 13.12
CA LYS A 109 1.29 -1.55 14.43
C LYS A 109 0.37 -2.61 15.08
N ILE A 110 0.03 -3.69 14.35
CA ILE A 110 -0.94 -4.68 14.82
C ILE A 110 -0.30 -5.62 15.84
N ASN A 111 0.87 -6.19 15.49
CA ASN A 111 1.59 -7.13 16.34
C ASN A 111 3.11 -6.93 16.38
N GLY A 112 3.63 -5.89 15.70
CA GLY A 112 5.05 -5.56 15.68
C GLY A 112 5.93 -6.50 14.85
N TYR A 113 5.38 -7.48 14.13
CA TYR A 113 6.16 -8.36 13.26
C TYR A 113 6.67 -7.59 12.05
N HIS A 114 7.98 -7.68 11.82
CA HIS A 114 8.67 -7.18 10.63
C HIS A 114 9.44 -8.33 10.00
N GLY A 115 9.02 -8.76 8.82
CA GLY A 115 9.65 -9.86 8.10
C GLY A 115 9.61 -9.64 6.60
N GLU A 116 10.36 -10.46 5.89
CA GLU A 116 10.49 -10.41 4.44
C GLU A 116 10.20 -11.78 3.82
N PRO A 117 8.97 -12.32 3.96
CA PRO A 117 8.63 -13.58 3.31
C PRO A 117 8.80 -13.49 1.80
N VAL A 118 9.35 -14.56 1.24
CA VAL A 118 9.53 -14.72 -0.21
C VAL A 118 8.40 -15.57 -0.75
N CYS A 119 7.83 -15.16 -1.86
CA CYS A 119 6.76 -15.90 -2.53
C CYS A 119 7.05 -16.09 -4.02
N THR A 120 6.50 -17.15 -4.59
CA THR A 120 6.54 -17.44 -6.02
C THR A 120 5.28 -16.95 -6.70
N ILE A 121 5.41 -16.38 -7.90
CA ILE A 121 4.25 -15.96 -8.70
C ILE A 121 3.84 -17.10 -9.64
N ARG A 122 2.57 -17.46 -9.55
CA ARG A 122 1.88 -18.30 -10.54
C ARG A 122 1.08 -17.40 -11.48
N ARG A 123 1.73 -16.95 -12.54
CA ARG A 123 1.14 -15.96 -13.48
C ARG A 123 -0.12 -16.49 -14.16
N GLU A 124 -0.12 -17.77 -14.48
CA GLU A 124 -1.21 -18.48 -15.14
C GLU A 124 -2.53 -18.48 -14.36
N ILE A 125 -2.44 -18.31 -13.05
CA ILE A 125 -3.61 -18.27 -12.14
C ILE A 125 -3.64 -17.01 -11.27
N SER A 126 -2.78 -16.01 -11.57
CA SER A 126 -2.68 -14.74 -10.82
C SER A 126 -2.55 -14.93 -9.31
N ARG A 127 -1.72 -15.90 -8.88
CA ARG A 127 -1.52 -16.28 -7.47
C ARG A 127 -0.08 -16.06 -7.02
N TYR A 128 0.08 -15.74 -5.72
CA TYR A 128 1.34 -15.84 -4.98
C TYR A 128 1.30 -17.08 -4.08
N GLU A 129 2.40 -17.85 -4.06
CA GLU A 129 2.57 -19.03 -3.21
C GLU A 129 3.80 -18.82 -2.30
N VAL A 130 3.63 -19.03 -1.01
CA VAL A 130 4.69 -18.92 0.02
C VAL A 130 5.34 -20.29 0.24
#